data_37c7fd2c0e9d9fce00de185032b42253
#
_entry.id   37c7fd2c0e9d9fce00de185032b42253
#
_cell.length_a   1.000
_cell.length_b   1.000
_cell.length_c   1.000
_cell.angle_alpha   90.00
_cell.angle_beta   90.00
_cell.angle_gamma   90.00
#
_symmetry.space_group_name_H-M   'P 1'
#
loop_
_entity.id
_entity.type
_entity.pdbx_description
1 polymer ?
#
loop_
_entity_poly.entity_id
_entity_poly.type
_entity_poly.pdbx_seq_one_letter_code
_entity_poly.pdbx_strand_id
1 'polypeptide(L)'
;MNQVQHNAIVNFIWSIADDVLRDVYTRGKYRDIILPFTVLRRLDAILEPTKDKVLEMHQKLNEMKIDNQSAQLRKTSGYVFYNTSNYTFKRLLNEPGNIRQNLETYLDGFSSNVQDIISKFKLRNQLETLEEGNITFPLIEKFCSSTINLSPMPVTDKDGNVVMEGLTNLGMGYVFEELIRKFNEENNEEAGEHFTPREIIRLMTHLIFEPLKGKIKDGTYLIYDPACGSGGMLTEAEHFAKKLNPKATFHLYGQEVNPETYAICKADMLIKDE
;
A
#
# COMPACT_ATOMS: atom_id res chain seq x y z
N MET A 1 -1.27 -12.62 -11.06
CA MET A 1 0.01 -13.00 -10.42
C MET A 1 0.00 -14.50 -10.18
N ASN A 2 1.06 -15.20 -10.50
CA ASN A 2 1.17 -16.62 -10.17
C ASN A 2 1.71 -16.79 -8.72
N GLN A 3 1.52 -17.98 -8.13
CA GLN A 3 1.93 -18.28 -6.75
C GLN A 3 3.44 -18.13 -6.52
N VAL A 4 4.25 -18.40 -7.56
CA VAL A 4 5.72 -18.30 -7.47
C VAL A 4 6.15 -16.84 -7.29
N GLN A 5 5.59 -15.92 -8.08
CA GLN A 5 5.86 -14.49 -7.97
C GLN A 5 5.39 -13.94 -6.62
N HIS A 6 4.21 -14.34 -6.16
CA HIS A 6 3.69 -13.95 -4.85
C HIS A 6 4.65 -14.35 -3.73
N ASN A 7 5.03 -15.63 -3.68
CA ASN A 7 5.93 -16.14 -2.64
C ASN A 7 7.32 -15.48 -2.70
N ALA A 8 7.82 -15.18 -3.91
CA ALA A 8 9.10 -14.48 -4.07
C ALA A 8 9.05 -13.07 -3.46
N ILE A 9 7.98 -12.30 -3.72
CA ILE A 9 7.81 -10.95 -3.17
C ILE A 9 7.70 -11.01 -1.64
N VAL A 10 6.84 -11.87 -1.11
CA VAL A 10 6.63 -12.00 0.35
C VAL A 10 7.92 -12.42 1.05
N ASN A 11 8.62 -13.44 0.53
CA ASN A 11 9.86 -13.91 1.11
C ASN A 11 10.97 -12.87 1.05
N PHE A 12 11.05 -12.10 -0.04
CA PHE A 12 12.01 -11.02 -0.15
C PHE A 12 11.73 -9.91 0.87
N ILE A 13 10.48 -9.43 0.97
CA ILE A 13 10.10 -8.41 1.96
C ILE A 13 10.36 -8.92 3.37
N TRP A 14 10.06 -10.19 3.64
CA TRP A 14 10.36 -10.82 4.92
C TRP A 14 11.85 -10.83 5.21
N SER A 15 12.70 -11.16 4.22
CA SER A 15 14.15 -11.18 4.40
C SER A 15 14.72 -9.80 4.76
N ILE A 16 14.08 -8.70 4.32
CA ILE A 16 14.49 -7.34 4.71
C ILE A 16 14.47 -7.18 6.24
N ALA A 17 13.46 -7.73 6.91
CA ALA A 17 13.36 -7.68 8.36
C ALA A 17 14.56 -8.36 9.04
N ASP A 18 14.91 -9.57 8.60
CA ASP A 18 16.03 -10.30 9.15
C ASP A 18 17.39 -9.70 8.76
N ASP A 19 17.54 -9.18 7.54
CA ASP A 19 18.80 -8.63 7.03
C ASP A 19 19.14 -7.26 7.63
N VAL A 20 18.11 -6.43 7.90
CA VAL A 20 18.29 -5.01 8.24
C VAL A 20 17.90 -4.68 9.68
N LEU A 21 16.83 -5.30 10.21
CA LEU A 21 16.27 -4.90 11.49
C LEU A 21 16.78 -5.70 12.70
N ARG A 22 17.39 -6.85 12.48
CA ARG A 22 17.74 -7.84 13.51
C ARG A 22 18.48 -7.25 14.72
N ASP A 23 19.46 -6.37 14.49
CA ASP A 23 20.33 -5.86 15.55
C ASP A 23 19.78 -4.58 16.22
N VAL A 24 18.70 -4.01 15.68
CA VAL A 24 18.10 -2.74 16.14
C VAL A 24 16.72 -2.96 16.75
N TYR A 25 15.94 -3.88 16.19
CA TYR A 25 14.58 -4.17 16.63
C TYR A 25 14.42 -5.61 17.13
N THR A 26 13.55 -5.81 18.10
CA THR A 26 13.06 -7.14 18.44
C THR A 26 12.11 -7.63 17.34
N ARG A 27 12.03 -8.95 17.11
CA ARG A 27 11.20 -9.55 16.05
C ARG A 27 9.75 -9.06 16.08
N GLY A 28 9.15 -8.95 17.27
CA GLY A 28 7.78 -8.45 17.44
C GLY A 28 7.57 -7.01 16.95
N LYS A 29 8.64 -6.25 16.70
CA LYS A 29 8.60 -4.87 16.20
C LYS A 29 8.87 -4.74 14.70
N TYR A 30 9.25 -5.82 14.02
CA TYR A 30 9.55 -5.77 12.59
C TYR A 30 8.37 -5.28 11.77
N ARG A 31 7.14 -5.66 12.15
CA ARG A 31 5.93 -5.23 11.45
C ARG A 31 5.75 -3.71 11.45
N ASP A 32 6.14 -3.04 12.55
CA ASP A 32 6.01 -1.58 12.71
C ASP A 32 6.84 -0.79 11.68
N ILE A 33 7.81 -1.46 11.04
CA ILE A 33 8.70 -0.91 10.01
C ILE A 33 8.35 -1.48 8.62
N ILE A 34 8.27 -2.80 8.50
CA ILE A 34 8.15 -3.47 7.20
C ILE A 34 6.80 -3.15 6.54
N LEU A 35 5.69 -3.17 7.29
CA LEU A 35 4.38 -2.91 6.70
C LEU A 35 4.26 -1.47 6.17
N PRO A 36 4.57 -0.40 6.95
CA PRO A 36 4.50 0.95 6.42
C PRO A 36 5.49 1.21 5.28
N PHE A 37 6.71 0.68 5.34
CA PHE A 37 7.67 0.81 4.23
C PHE A 37 7.21 0.07 2.96
N THR A 38 6.56 -1.07 3.10
CA THR A 38 5.94 -1.79 1.97
C THR A 38 4.82 -0.97 1.33
N VAL A 39 3.94 -0.35 2.14
CA VAL A 39 2.91 0.58 1.65
C VAL A 39 3.55 1.75 0.93
N LEU A 40 4.48 2.45 1.57
CA LEU A 40 5.14 3.62 0.99
C LEU A 40 5.85 3.29 -0.31
N ARG A 41 6.57 2.16 -0.38
CA ARG A 41 7.24 1.73 -1.61
C ARG A 41 6.25 1.42 -2.73
N ARG A 42 5.10 0.83 -2.41
CA ARG A 42 4.03 0.63 -3.39
C ARG A 42 3.47 1.94 -3.91
N LEU A 43 3.14 2.88 -3.02
CA LEU A 43 2.64 4.21 -3.40
C LEU A 43 3.67 4.98 -4.23
N ASP A 44 4.96 4.93 -3.85
CA ASP A 44 6.06 5.52 -4.59
C ASP A 44 6.17 4.95 -6.01
N ALA A 45 6.11 3.64 -6.16
CA ALA A 45 6.17 2.97 -7.46
C ALA A 45 4.99 3.30 -8.37
N ILE A 46 3.81 3.50 -7.81
CA ILE A 46 2.60 3.93 -8.54
C ILE A 46 2.75 5.37 -9.03
N LEU A 47 3.30 6.27 -8.19
CA LEU A 47 3.45 7.68 -8.52
C LEU A 47 4.68 7.98 -9.39
N GLU A 48 5.66 7.08 -9.47
CA GLU A 48 6.93 7.30 -10.18
C GLU A 48 6.73 7.82 -11.62
N PRO A 49 5.80 7.30 -12.45
CA PRO A 49 5.60 7.76 -13.82
C PRO A 49 5.08 9.19 -13.95
N THR A 50 4.41 9.71 -12.93
CA THR A 50 3.78 11.04 -12.94
C THR A 50 4.45 12.03 -12.00
N LYS A 51 5.49 11.59 -11.28
CA LYS A 51 6.16 12.37 -10.24
C LYS A 51 6.58 13.77 -10.70
N ASP A 52 7.30 13.86 -11.80
CA ASP A 52 7.83 15.15 -12.28
C ASP A 52 6.69 16.08 -12.77
N LYS A 53 5.64 15.53 -13.37
CA LYS A 53 4.43 16.30 -13.73
C LYS A 53 3.71 16.88 -12.51
N VAL A 54 3.66 16.11 -11.41
CA VAL A 54 3.07 16.59 -10.15
C VAL A 54 3.91 17.71 -9.56
N LEU A 55 5.23 17.62 -9.58
CA LEU A 55 6.14 18.67 -9.12
C LEU A 55 5.99 19.96 -9.95
N GLU A 56 5.96 19.85 -11.27
CA GLU A 56 5.73 20.99 -12.15
C GLU A 56 4.36 21.66 -11.90
N MET A 57 3.32 20.87 -11.73
CA MET A 57 1.99 21.39 -11.41
C MET A 57 1.98 22.06 -10.04
N HIS A 58 2.59 21.47 -9.03
CA HIS A 58 2.71 22.05 -7.70
C HIS A 58 3.42 23.41 -7.73
N GLN A 59 4.53 23.50 -8.45
CA GLN A 59 5.27 24.77 -8.64
C GLN A 59 4.38 25.83 -9.30
N LYS A 60 3.69 25.51 -10.40
CA LYS A 60 2.77 26.45 -11.07
C LYS A 60 1.66 26.95 -10.16
N LEU A 61 1.07 26.05 -9.36
CA LEU A 61 0.00 26.42 -8.43
C LEU A 61 0.52 27.34 -7.32
N ASN A 62 1.76 27.14 -6.84
CA ASN A 62 2.42 28.02 -5.88
C ASN A 62 2.67 29.41 -6.47
N GLU A 63 3.18 29.50 -7.69
CA GLU A 63 3.37 30.77 -8.41
C GLU A 63 2.06 31.55 -8.60
N MET A 64 0.96 30.82 -8.83
CA MET A 64 -0.40 31.36 -8.93
C MET A 64 -1.03 31.66 -7.56
N LYS A 65 -0.35 31.39 -6.45
CA LYS A 65 -0.84 31.55 -5.07
C LYS A 65 -2.15 30.81 -4.78
N ILE A 66 -2.28 29.60 -5.33
CA ILE A 66 -3.46 28.75 -5.11
C ILE A 66 -3.20 27.86 -3.88
N ASP A 67 -3.94 28.07 -2.79
CA ASP A 67 -3.77 27.31 -1.55
C ASP A 67 -4.36 25.90 -1.64
N ASN A 68 -5.55 25.75 -2.22
CA ASN A 68 -6.19 24.43 -2.36
C ASN A 68 -5.79 23.74 -3.67
N GLN A 69 -4.67 23.02 -3.63
CA GLN A 69 -4.08 22.37 -4.81
C GLN A 69 -4.54 20.92 -5.01
N SER A 70 -5.23 20.33 -4.01
CA SER A 70 -5.46 18.88 -3.94
C SER A 70 -6.17 18.33 -5.18
N ALA A 71 -7.20 19.00 -5.69
CA ALA A 71 -7.95 18.54 -6.85
C ALA A 71 -7.08 18.47 -8.13
N GLN A 72 -6.25 19.49 -8.36
CA GLN A 72 -5.36 19.55 -9.54
C GLN A 72 -4.22 18.54 -9.43
N LEU A 73 -3.63 18.39 -8.24
CA LEU A 73 -2.54 17.44 -8.01
C LEU A 73 -3.01 15.98 -8.14
N ARG A 74 -4.21 15.64 -7.64
CA ARG A 74 -4.83 14.33 -7.88
C ARG A 74 -5.09 14.08 -9.36
N LYS A 75 -5.63 15.06 -10.08
CA LYS A 75 -5.83 14.95 -11.52
C LYS A 75 -4.52 14.74 -12.27
N THR A 76 -3.45 15.41 -11.84
CA THR A 76 -2.12 15.30 -12.47
C THR A 76 -1.44 13.98 -12.15
N SER A 77 -1.58 13.48 -10.92
CA SER A 77 -1.05 12.15 -10.54
C SER A 77 -1.81 11.02 -11.21
N GLY A 78 -3.10 11.23 -11.55
CA GLY A 78 -4.01 10.18 -12.04
C GLY A 78 -4.56 9.28 -10.94
N TYR A 79 -4.33 9.65 -9.66
CA TYR A 79 -4.74 8.87 -8.48
C TYR A 79 -5.38 9.78 -7.44
N VAL A 80 -6.10 9.19 -6.48
CA VAL A 80 -6.71 9.91 -5.35
C VAL A 80 -5.67 10.43 -4.33
N PHE A 81 -4.39 10.17 -4.59
CA PHE A 81 -3.25 10.61 -3.80
C PHE A 81 -2.10 11.13 -4.67
N TYR A 82 -1.21 11.87 -4.08
CA TYR A 82 -0.03 12.44 -4.73
C TYR A 82 1.10 12.67 -3.72
N ASN A 83 2.29 13.05 -4.21
CA ASN A 83 3.40 13.48 -3.37
C ASN A 83 4.12 14.66 -4.01
N THR A 84 4.24 15.79 -3.28
CA THR A 84 4.84 17.06 -3.74
C THR A 84 6.29 17.25 -3.34
N SER A 85 6.92 16.29 -2.62
CA SER A 85 8.34 16.36 -2.31
C SER A 85 9.20 16.09 -3.56
N ASN A 86 10.44 16.52 -3.58
CA ASN A 86 11.38 16.19 -4.65
C ASN A 86 11.89 14.74 -4.58
N TYR A 87 11.59 14.02 -3.51
CA TYR A 87 12.12 12.70 -3.25
C TYR A 87 11.18 11.59 -3.75
N THR A 88 11.80 10.49 -4.12
CA THR A 88 11.26 9.14 -4.29
C THR A 88 12.16 8.20 -3.49
N PHE A 89 11.78 6.94 -3.28
CA PHE A 89 12.67 5.98 -2.63
C PHE A 89 14.04 5.92 -3.31
N LYS A 90 14.09 5.95 -4.64
CA LYS A 90 15.35 5.97 -5.39
C LYS A 90 16.14 7.25 -5.19
N ARG A 91 15.48 8.42 -5.19
CA ARG A 91 16.14 9.73 -5.00
C ARG A 91 16.66 9.90 -3.58
N LEU A 92 16.06 9.28 -2.57
CA LEU A 92 16.56 9.28 -1.19
C LEU A 92 17.96 8.66 -1.08
N LEU A 93 18.28 7.67 -1.90
CA LEU A 93 19.59 7.00 -1.89
C LEU A 93 20.73 7.87 -2.45
N ASN A 94 20.43 8.97 -3.14
CA ASN A 94 21.45 9.85 -3.72
C ASN A 94 22.19 10.69 -2.66
N GLU A 95 21.58 10.89 -1.47
CA GLU A 95 22.12 11.75 -0.41
C GLU A 95 22.12 11.02 0.95
N PRO A 96 22.99 10.00 1.14
CA PRO A 96 23.00 9.18 2.35
C PRO A 96 23.17 9.98 3.65
N GLY A 97 23.98 11.07 3.62
CA GLY A 97 24.27 11.89 4.79
C GLY A 97 23.04 12.68 5.32
N ASN A 98 22.02 12.89 4.49
CA ASN A 98 20.81 13.63 4.84
C ASN A 98 19.56 12.74 4.78
N ILE A 99 19.73 11.42 4.75
CA ILE A 99 18.65 10.49 4.43
C ILE A 99 17.45 10.59 5.36
N ARG A 100 17.66 10.85 6.66
CA ARG A 100 16.58 11.06 7.62
C ARG A 100 15.75 12.29 7.28
N GLN A 101 16.40 13.44 7.13
CA GLN A 101 15.71 14.69 6.82
C GLN A 101 14.99 14.62 5.46
N ASN A 102 15.63 13.98 4.48
CA ASN A 102 15.04 13.77 3.16
C ASN A 102 13.84 12.83 3.22
N LEU A 103 13.89 11.79 4.05
CA LEU A 103 12.75 10.88 4.29
C LEU A 103 11.59 11.62 4.99
N GLU A 104 11.86 12.46 5.99
CA GLU A 104 10.84 13.32 6.61
C GLU A 104 10.17 14.22 5.57
N THR A 105 10.95 14.90 4.74
CA THR A 105 10.46 15.74 3.63
C THR A 105 9.64 14.92 2.62
N TYR A 106 10.07 13.69 2.33
CA TYR A 106 9.33 12.77 1.46
C TYR A 106 7.97 12.40 2.07
N LEU A 107 7.93 12.08 3.35
CA LEU A 107 6.69 11.77 4.06
C LEU A 107 5.74 12.98 4.11
N ASP A 108 6.28 14.19 4.33
CA ASP A 108 5.50 15.44 4.39
C ASP A 108 4.85 15.81 3.05
N GLY A 109 5.46 15.42 1.96
CA GLY A 109 4.96 15.68 0.60
C GLY A 109 3.69 14.91 0.22
N PHE A 110 3.28 13.91 0.97
CA PHE A 110 2.09 13.14 0.64
C PHE A 110 0.79 13.89 0.91
N SER A 111 -0.24 13.59 0.12
CA SER A 111 -1.61 14.06 0.31
C SER A 111 -2.20 13.64 1.66
N SER A 112 -3.19 14.37 2.15
CA SER A 112 -3.77 14.20 3.49
C SER A 112 -4.27 12.78 3.79
N ASN A 113 -4.81 12.07 2.80
CA ASN A 113 -5.27 10.69 2.95
C ASN A 113 -4.12 9.70 3.20
N VAL A 114 -2.95 9.93 2.58
CA VAL A 114 -1.73 9.14 2.85
C VAL A 114 -1.09 9.57 4.17
N GLN A 115 -1.13 10.86 4.53
CA GLN A 115 -0.68 11.34 5.84
C GLN A 115 -1.42 10.66 7.00
N ASP A 116 -2.73 10.42 6.84
CA ASP A 116 -3.49 9.67 7.83
C ASP A 116 -2.98 8.23 7.99
N ILE A 117 -2.69 7.54 6.89
CA ILE A 117 -2.09 6.20 6.91
C ILE A 117 -0.74 6.21 7.65
N ILE A 118 0.16 7.15 7.30
CA ILE A 118 1.48 7.30 7.93
C ILE A 118 1.33 7.53 9.45
N SER A 119 0.37 8.36 9.84
CA SER A 119 0.07 8.66 11.24
C SER A 119 -0.43 7.42 12.01
N LYS A 120 -1.32 6.62 11.41
CA LYS A 120 -1.86 5.41 12.02
C LYS A 120 -0.79 4.32 12.21
N PHE A 121 0.15 4.20 11.29
CA PHE A 121 1.34 3.34 11.46
C PHE A 121 2.34 3.88 12.49
N LYS A 122 2.20 5.12 12.95
CA LYS A 122 3.18 5.78 13.84
C LYS A 122 4.61 5.76 13.30
N LEU A 123 4.76 5.76 11.97
CA LEU A 123 6.05 5.61 11.32
C LEU A 123 7.06 6.69 11.73
N ARG A 124 6.60 7.93 11.94
CA ARG A 124 7.49 9.03 12.34
C ARG A 124 8.18 8.77 13.68
N ASN A 125 7.55 8.00 14.58
CA ASN A 125 8.14 7.63 15.87
C ASN A 125 9.31 6.65 15.71
N GLN A 126 9.46 6.01 14.56
CA GLN A 126 10.52 5.06 14.28
C GLN A 126 11.77 5.70 13.64
N LEU A 127 11.64 6.93 13.13
CA LEU A 127 12.71 7.57 12.36
C LEU A 127 13.99 7.80 13.17
N GLU A 128 13.86 8.14 14.45
CA GLU A 128 15.00 8.29 15.36
C GLU A 128 15.73 6.98 15.55
N THR A 129 15.02 5.90 15.87
CA THR A 129 15.60 4.56 16.05
C THR A 129 16.26 4.03 14.76
N LEU A 130 15.66 4.29 13.59
CA LEU A 130 16.24 3.93 12.30
C LEU A 130 17.54 4.67 12.02
N GLU A 131 17.64 5.95 12.43
CA GLU A 131 18.86 6.76 12.28
C GLU A 131 19.94 6.31 13.25
N GLU A 132 19.63 6.19 14.56
CA GLU A 132 20.56 5.74 15.59
C GLU A 132 21.14 4.36 15.26
N GLY A 133 20.33 3.47 14.72
CA GLY A 133 20.76 2.16 14.24
C GLY A 133 21.54 2.19 12.92
N ASN A 134 21.65 3.33 12.24
CA ASN A 134 22.22 3.50 10.89
C ASN A 134 21.61 2.56 9.85
N ILE A 135 20.32 2.22 9.98
CA ILE A 135 19.63 1.26 9.12
C ILE A 135 18.67 1.90 8.13
N THR A 136 18.48 3.23 8.16
CA THR A 136 17.57 3.94 7.23
C THR A 136 17.99 3.75 5.76
N PHE A 137 19.28 3.93 5.47
CA PHE A 137 19.80 3.74 4.10
C PHE A 137 19.67 2.30 3.62
N PRO A 138 20.21 1.28 4.31
CA PRO A 138 20.09 -0.11 3.86
C PRO A 138 18.62 -0.58 3.77
N LEU A 139 17.73 -0.07 4.61
CA LEU A 139 16.31 -0.38 4.53
C LEU A 139 15.69 0.13 3.22
N ILE A 140 15.91 1.41 2.87
CA ILE A 140 15.41 2.00 1.62
C ILE A 140 16.06 1.32 0.41
N GLU A 141 17.36 1.05 0.46
CA GLU A 141 18.10 0.34 -0.60
C GLU A 141 17.51 -1.05 -0.88
N LYS A 142 17.22 -1.82 0.16
CA LYS A 142 16.56 -3.13 0.00
C LYS A 142 15.20 -3.01 -0.66
N PHE A 143 14.37 -2.05 -0.26
CA PHE A 143 13.07 -1.78 -0.92
C PHE A 143 13.21 -1.27 -2.36
N CYS A 144 14.36 -0.72 -2.76
CA CYS A 144 14.68 -0.33 -4.13
C CYS A 144 15.34 -1.44 -4.96
N SER A 145 15.55 -2.62 -4.36
CA SER A 145 16.18 -3.75 -5.06
C SER A 145 15.45 -4.12 -6.34
N SER A 146 16.21 -4.48 -7.37
CA SER A 146 15.68 -5.03 -8.62
C SER A 146 15.18 -6.48 -8.51
N THR A 147 15.27 -7.09 -7.32
CA THR A 147 14.82 -8.46 -7.08
C THR A 147 13.30 -8.59 -7.09
N ILE A 148 12.58 -7.51 -6.74
CA ILE A 148 11.12 -7.48 -6.73
C ILE A 148 10.59 -6.27 -7.49
N ASN A 149 9.38 -6.42 -8.04
CA ASN A 149 8.64 -5.34 -8.67
C ASN A 149 7.34 -5.09 -7.90
N LEU A 150 7.28 -3.99 -7.15
CA LEU A 150 6.08 -3.51 -6.49
C LEU A 150 5.29 -2.49 -7.33
N SER A 151 5.74 -2.20 -8.57
CA SER A 151 5.01 -1.35 -9.51
C SER A 151 3.85 -2.11 -10.17
N PRO A 152 2.74 -1.44 -10.54
CA PRO A 152 1.73 -2.04 -11.41
C PRO A 152 2.23 -2.29 -12.83
N MET A 153 3.31 -1.62 -13.23
CA MET A 153 3.91 -1.73 -14.56
C MET A 153 4.97 -2.82 -14.58
N PRO A 154 5.07 -3.60 -15.68
CA PRO A 154 6.15 -4.56 -15.82
C PRO A 154 7.51 -3.86 -15.95
N VAL A 155 8.56 -4.55 -15.56
CA VAL A 155 9.95 -4.16 -15.86
C VAL A 155 10.37 -4.82 -17.15
N THR A 156 10.90 -4.03 -18.09
CA THR A 156 11.37 -4.53 -19.39
C THR A 156 12.88 -4.36 -19.50
N ASP A 157 13.52 -5.23 -20.30
CA ASP A 157 14.91 -5.07 -20.70
C ASP A 157 15.07 -4.02 -21.82
N LYS A 158 16.29 -3.84 -22.30
CA LYS A 158 16.60 -2.88 -23.37
C LYS A 158 15.94 -3.22 -24.71
N ASP A 159 15.59 -4.47 -24.91
CA ASP A 159 14.95 -4.99 -26.12
C ASP A 159 13.41 -4.98 -26.01
N GLY A 160 12.87 -4.53 -24.88
CA GLY A 160 11.44 -4.43 -24.63
C GLY A 160 10.79 -5.72 -24.10
N ASN A 161 11.58 -6.78 -23.82
CA ASN A 161 11.04 -8.01 -23.26
C ASN A 161 10.73 -7.83 -21.77
N VAL A 162 9.62 -8.39 -21.32
CA VAL A 162 9.24 -8.35 -19.89
C VAL A 162 10.17 -9.29 -19.12
N VAL A 163 10.99 -8.71 -18.24
CA VAL A 163 11.87 -9.45 -17.31
C VAL A 163 11.21 -9.66 -15.96
N MET A 164 10.25 -8.80 -15.62
CA MET A 164 9.49 -8.92 -14.37
C MET A 164 8.08 -8.36 -14.56
N GLU A 165 7.08 -9.17 -14.26
CA GLU A 165 5.67 -8.76 -14.36
C GLU A 165 5.33 -7.66 -13.36
N GLY A 166 4.36 -6.82 -13.74
CA GLY A 166 3.77 -5.83 -12.85
C GLY A 166 2.93 -6.51 -11.75
N LEU A 167 2.93 -5.90 -10.58
CA LEU A 167 2.11 -6.36 -9.46
C LEU A 167 0.74 -5.66 -9.50
N THR A 168 -0.32 -6.43 -9.77
CA THR A 168 -1.69 -5.89 -9.75
C THR A 168 -2.10 -5.43 -8.34
N ASN A 169 -3.13 -4.57 -8.23
CA ASN A 169 -3.64 -4.13 -6.94
C ASN A 169 -4.16 -5.31 -6.09
N LEU A 170 -4.90 -6.22 -6.71
CA LEU A 170 -5.33 -7.46 -6.06
C LEU A 170 -4.12 -8.31 -5.59
N GLY A 171 -3.06 -8.38 -6.41
CA GLY A 171 -1.83 -9.07 -6.04
C GLY A 171 -1.13 -8.43 -4.85
N MET A 172 -1.14 -7.09 -4.77
CA MET A 172 -0.58 -6.36 -3.62
C MET A 172 -1.37 -6.63 -2.33
N GLY A 173 -2.71 -6.67 -2.41
CA GLY A 173 -3.56 -7.07 -1.28
C GLY A 173 -3.17 -8.45 -0.74
N TYR A 174 -2.91 -9.42 -1.63
CA TYR A 174 -2.43 -10.75 -1.24
C TYR A 174 -1.07 -10.73 -0.55
N VAL A 175 -0.15 -9.87 -1.01
CA VAL A 175 1.15 -9.69 -0.36
C VAL A 175 0.98 -9.13 1.05
N PHE A 176 0.12 -8.12 1.24
CA PHE A 176 -0.15 -7.57 2.57
C PHE A 176 -0.75 -8.59 3.52
N GLU A 177 -1.77 -9.33 3.08
CA GLU A 177 -2.39 -10.38 3.91
C GLU A 177 -1.38 -11.42 4.37
N GLU A 178 -0.51 -11.87 3.47
CA GLU A 178 0.49 -12.88 3.81
C GLU A 178 1.58 -12.33 4.74
N LEU A 179 1.99 -11.06 4.56
CA LEU A 179 2.92 -10.41 5.49
C LEU A 179 2.31 -10.27 6.89
N ILE A 180 1.05 -9.81 6.99
CA ILE A 180 0.34 -9.72 8.28
C ILE A 180 0.27 -11.10 8.94
N ARG A 181 -0.12 -12.14 8.20
CA ARG A 181 -0.19 -13.51 8.71
C ARG A 181 1.15 -13.95 9.28
N LYS A 182 2.27 -13.75 8.54
CA LYS A 182 3.61 -14.12 9.00
C LYS A 182 4.03 -13.36 10.25
N PHE A 183 3.77 -12.04 10.32
CA PHE A 183 4.10 -11.25 11.51
C PHE A 183 3.27 -11.66 12.73
N ASN A 184 2.01 -12.02 12.56
CA ASN A 184 1.17 -12.49 13.65
C ASN A 184 1.63 -13.87 14.17
N GLU A 185 1.99 -14.79 13.27
CA GLU A 185 2.56 -16.08 13.65
C GLU A 185 3.88 -15.94 14.43
N GLU A 186 4.76 -15.03 14.00
CA GLU A 186 6.03 -14.75 14.69
C GLU A 186 5.80 -14.16 16.10
N ASN A 187 4.74 -13.39 16.27
CA ASN A 187 4.37 -12.77 17.55
C ASN A 187 3.53 -13.69 18.47
N ASN A 188 3.24 -14.92 18.05
CA ASN A 188 2.31 -15.82 18.73
C ASN A 188 0.90 -15.20 18.93
N GLU A 189 0.50 -14.28 18.04
CA GLU A 189 -0.86 -13.73 18.04
C GLU A 189 -1.81 -14.78 17.47
N GLU A 190 -3.02 -14.90 18.05
CA GLU A 190 -4.00 -15.87 17.58
C GLU A 190 -4.40 -15.57 16.13
N ALA A 191 -4.24 -16.55 15.24
CA ALA A 191 -4.45 -16.39 13.80
C ALA A 191 -5.86 -15.88 13.42
N GLY A 192 -6.85 -16.06 14.32
CA GLY A 192 -8.22 -15.60 14.13
C GLY A 192 -8.46 -14.11 14.37
N GLU A 193 -7.52 -13.39 15.00
CA GLU A 193 -7.76 -11.99 15.38
C GLU A 193 -7.58 -11.01 14.22
N HIS A 194 -6.76 -11.37 13.22
CA HIS A 194 -6.36 -10.41 12.18
C HIS A 194 -6.48 -10.92 10.74
N PHE A 195 -6.87 -12.18 10.56
CA PHE A 195 -6.90 -12.79 9.22
C PHE A 195 -8.06 -13.76 9.06
N THR A 196 -8.89 -13.51 8.06
CA THR A 196 -9.93 -14.44 7.62
C THR A 196 -9.46 -15.15 6.35
N PRO A 197 -9.37 -16.50 6.35
CA PRO A 197 -8.97 -17.25 5.15
C PRO A 197 -9.84 -16.91 3.94
N ARG A 198 -9.22 -16.80 2.76
CA ARG A 198 -9.91 -16.38 1.53
C ARG A 198 -11.05 -17.30 1.13
N GLU A 199 -10.91 -18.58 1.39
CA GLU A 199 -11.96 -19.56 1.12
C GLU A 199 -13.22 -19.26 1.95
N ILE A 200 -13.04 -18.81 3.19
CA ILE A 200 -14.14 -18.37 4.06
C ILE A 200 -14.74 -17.07 3.55
N ILE A 201 -13.90 -16.09 3.19
CA ILE A 201 -14.36 -14.81 2.60
C ILE A 201 -15.20 -15.08 1.34
N ARG A 202 -14.72 -15.94 0.45
CA ARG A 202 -15.45 -16.31 -0.78
C ARG A 202 -16.76 -17.01 -0.46
N LEU A 203 -16.75 -17.97 0.47
CA LEU A 203 -17.97 -18.65 0.89
C LEU A 203 -18.99 -17.65 1.42
N MET A 204 -18.60 -16.78 2.34
CA MET A 204 -19.48 -15.75 2.93
C MET A 204 -20.03 -14.82 1.85
N THR A 205 -19.16 -14.35 0.94
CA THR A 205 -19.54 -13.48 -0.18
C THR A 205 -20.57 -14.18 -1.09
N HIS A 206 -20.36 -15.45 -1.45
CA HIS A 206 -21.32 -16.21 -2.23
C HIS A 206 -22.66 -16.38 -1.52
N LEU A 207 -22.66 -16.70 -0.23
CA LEU A 207 -23.89 -16.83 0.56
C LEU A 207 -24.70 -15.54 0.61
N ILE A 208 -24.02 -14.37 0.64
CA ILE A 208 -24.68 -13.06 0.68
C ILE A 208 -25.22 -12.67 -0.69
N PHE A 209 -24.41 -12.81 -1.74
CA PHE A 209 -24.71 -12.20 -3.04
C PHE A 209 -25.41 -13.13 -4.04
N GLU A 210 -25.22 -14.46 -3.98
CA GLU A 210 -25.87 -15.40 -4.90
C GLU A 210 -27.41 -15.30 -4.86
N PRO A 211 -28.07 -15.13 -3.68
CA PRO A 211 -29.51 -14.88 -3.64
C PRO A 211 -29.97 -13.56 -4.26
N LEU A 212 -29.03 -12.63 -4.52
CA LEU A 212 -29.28 -11.34 -5.14
C LEU A 212 -29.06 -11.35 -6.67
N LYS A 213 -28.67 -12.49 -7.25
CA LYS A 213 -28.51 -12.65 -8.69
C LYS A 213 -29.76 -12.23 -9.43
N GLY A 214 -29.61 -11.32 -10.41
CA GLY A 214 -30.71 -10.73 -11.16
C GLY A 214 -31.55 -9.68 -10.40
N LYS A 215 -31.29 -9.46 -9.11
CA LYS A 215 -31.95 -8.43 -8.29
C LYS A 215 -31.16 -7.12 -8.23
N ILE A 216 -29.84 -7.16 -8.37
CA ILE A 216 -29.00 -5.98 -8.42
C ILE A 216 -29.24 -5.29 -9.76
N LYS A 217 -29.86 -4.12 -9.73
CA LYS A 217 -30.15 -3.28 -10.91
C LYS A 217 -29.04 -2.27 -11.15
N ASP A 218 -29.11 -1.56 -12.30
CA ASP A 218 -28.24 -0.41 -12.54
C ASP A 218 -28.54 0.66 -11.48
N GLY A 219 -27.47 1.12 -10.80
CA GLY A 219 -27.60 2.05 -9.68
C GLY A 219 -26.39 2.02 -8.75
N THR A 220 -26.47 2.77 -7.66
CA THR A 220 -25.43 2.87 -6.66
C THR A 220 -25.81 2.08 -5.42
N TYR A 221 -24.89 1.24 -4.94
CA TYR A 221 -25.07 0.40 -3.77
C TYR A 221 -23.95 0.67 -2.76
N LEU A 222 -24.25 0.46 -1.48
CA LEU A 222 -23.28 0.55 -0.40
C LEU A 222 -23.01 -0.85 0.13
N ILE A 223 -21.72 -1.17 0.28
CA ILE A 223 -21.26 -2.38 0.96
C ILE A 223 -20.57 -1.92 2.24
N TYR A 224 -21.03 -2.41 3.38
CA TYR A 224 -20.52 -2.02 4.69
C TYR A 224 -20.06 -3.25 5.48
N ASP A 225 -18.86 -3.17 6.01
CA ASP A 225 -18.28 -4.14 6.91
C ASP A 225 -17.93 -3.46 8.25
N PRO A 226 -18.63 -3.76 9.35
CA PRO A 226 -18.41 -3.12 10.65
C PRO A 226 -17.13 -3.59 11.38
N ALA A 227 -16.45 -4.60 10.88
CA ALA A 227 -15.21 -5.15 11.42
C ALA A 227 -14.28 -5.59 10.28
N CYS A 228 -13.96 -4.63 9.40
CA CYS A 228 -13.42 -4.93 8.07
C CYS A 228 -12.00 -5.50 8.07
N GLY A 229 -11.28 -5.47 9.19
CA GLY A 229 -9.91 -5.93 9.23
C GLY A 229 -9.05 -5.22 8.18
N SER A 230 -8.32 -5.99 7.38
CA SER A 230 -7.53 -5.50 6.24
C SER A 230 -8.36 -5.20 4.98
N GLY A 231 -9.68 -5.35 5.00
CA GLY A 231 -10.58 -5.06 3.88
C GLY A 231 -10.83 -6.22 2.92
N GLY A 232 -10.41 -7.43 3.26
CA GLY A 232 -10.56 -8.60 2.39
C GLY A 232 -12.01 -8.91 2.00
N MET A 233 -12.95 -8.82 2.97
CA MET A 233 -14.38 -9.00 2.71
C MET A 233 -14.95 -7.92 1.80
N LEU A 234 -14.61 -6.66 2.01
CA LEU A 234 -15.06 -5.54 1.19
C LEU A 234 -14.65 -5.72 -0.27
N THR A 235 -13.37 -6.03 -0.50
CA THR A 235 -12.80 -6.23 -1.84
C THR A 235 -13.47 -7.41 -2.58
N GLU A 236 -13.61 -8.56 -1.91
CA GLU A 236 -14.22 -9.74 -2.54
C GLU A 236 -15.72 -9.52 -2.79
N ALA A 237 -16.41 -8.84 -1.86
CA ALA A 237 -17.82 -8.49 -1.99
C ALA A 237 -18.07 -7.58 -3.20
N GLU A 238 -17.26 -6.54 -3.38
CA GLU A 238 -17.34 -5.66 -4.54
C GLU A 238 -17.07 -6.41 -5.85
N HIS A 239 -15.98 -7.19 -5.88
CA HIS A 239 -15.62 -7.99 -7.04
C HIS A 239 -16.74 -8.95 -7.45
N PHE A 240 -17.37 -9.63 -6.49
CA PHE A 240 -18.49 -10.53 -6.74
C PHE A 240 -19.73 -9.77 -7.21
N ALA A 241 -20.08 -8.66 -6.55
CA ALA A 241 -21.24 -7.85 -6.90
C ALA A 241 -21.10 -7.23 -8.29
N LYS A 242 -19.92 -6.74 -8.68
CA LYS A 242 -19.62 -6.26 -10.04
C LYS A 242 -19.76 -7.35 -11.11
N LYS A 243 -19.46 -8.62 -10.78
CA LYS A 243 -19.74 -9.74 -11.70
C LYS A 243 -21.23 -9.98 -11.91
N LEU A 244 -22.07 -9.76 -10.88
CA LEU A 244 -23.52 -9.92 -11.00
C LEU A 244 -24.14 -8.80 -11.85
N ASN A 245 -23.67 -7.56 -11.70
CA ASN A 245 -24.05 -6.43 -12.55
C ASN A 245 -22.89 -5.45 -12.77
N PRO A 246 -22.19 -5.51 -13.91
CA PRO A 246 -21.08 -4.63 -14.23
C PRO A 246 -21.44 -3.14 -14.37
N LYS A 247 -22.73 -2.81 -14.52
CA LYS A 247 -23.22 -1.43 -14.66
C LYS A 247 -23.53 -0.79 -13.31
N ALA A 248 -23.64 -1.58 -12.25
CA ALA A 248 -23.86 -1.06 -10.90
C ALA A 248 -22.56 -0.49 -10.33
N THR A 249 -22.68 0.60 -9.56
CA THR A 249 -21.58 1.21 -8.82
C THR A 249 -21.67 0.80 -7.37
N PHE A 250 -20.54 0.43 -6.79
CA PHE A 250 -20.45 0.04 -5.39
C PHE A 250 -19.51 0.98 -4.64
N HIS A 251 -19.95 1.45 -3.47
CA HIS A 251 -19.12 2.20 -2.54
C HIS A 251 -18.89 1.35 -1.30
N LEU A 252 -17.62 1.24 -0.92
CA LEU A 252 -17.19 0.43 0.21
C LEU A 252 -17.08 1.27 1.47
N TYR A 253 -17.62 0.77 2.57
CA TYR A 253 -17.50 1.36 3.89
C TYR A 253 -17.00 0.30 4.87
N GLY A 254 -15.94 0.62 5.59
CA GLY A 254 -15.37 -0.26 6.60
C GLY A 254 -15.21 0.44 7.93
N GLN A 255 -15.28 -0.34 9.00
CA GLN A 255 -14.94 0.09 10.35
C GLN A 255 -13.93 -0.88 10.94
N GLU A 256 -12.86 -0.34 11.53
CA GLU A 256 -11.80 -1.13 12.15
C GLU A 256 -11.29 -0.40 13.39
N VAL A 257 -11.19 -1.13 14.52
CA VAL A 257 -10.76 -0.57 15.80
C VAL A 257 -9.25 -0.50 15.93
N ASN A 258 -8.53 -1.44 15.30
CA ASN A 258 -7.07 -1.46 15.32
C ASN A 258 -6.51 -0.44 14.33
N PRO A 259 -5.73 0.58 14.79
CA PRO A 259 -5.24 1.63 13.91
C PRO A 259 -4.31 1.13 12.81
N GLU A 260 -3.51 0.11 13.08
CA GLU A 260 -2.56 -0.47 12.12
C GLU A 260 -3.31 -1.23 11.02
N THR A 261 -4.23 -2.10 11.41
CA THR A 261 -5.10 -2.85 10.48
C THR A 261 -5.97 -1.90 9.64
N TYR A 262 -6.51 -0.84 10.27
CA TYR A 262 -7.19 0.24 9.54
C TYR A 262 -6.29 0.91 8.50
N ALA A 263 -5.03 1.21 8.86
CA ALA A 263 -4.08 1.83 7.92
C ALA A 263 -3.79 0.94 6.71
N ILE A 264 -3.68 -0.37 6.93
CA ILE A 264 -3.48 -1.37 5.86
C ILE A 264 -4.71 -1.42 4.95
N CYS A 265 -5.91 -1.53 5.53
CA CYS A 265 -7.17 -1.52 4.78
C CYS A 265 -7.27 -0.25 3.93
N LYS A 266 -7.06 0.92 4.55
CA LYS A 266 -7.11 2.21 3.86
C LYS A 266 -6.07 2.33 2.75
N ALA A 267 -4.85 1.83 2.96
CA ALA A 267 -3.82 1.82 1.93
C ALA A 267 -4.20 0.92 0.74
N ASP A 268 -4.77 -0.26 1.01
CA ASP A 268 -5.21 -1.19 -0.03
C ASP A 268 -6.37 -0.59 -0.86
N MET A 269 -7.38 0.00 -0.21
CA MET A 269 -8.47 0.69 -0.89
C MET A 269 -7.97 1.89 -1.70
N LEU A 270 -7.06 2.69 -1.14
CA LEU A 270 -6.47 3.85 -1.82
C LEU A 270 -5.70 3.44 -3.10
N ILE A 271 -4.98 2.33 -3.06
CA ILE A 271 -4.23 1.79 -4.19
C ILE A 271 -5.17 1.27 -5.29
N LYS A 272 -6.33 0.73 -4.90
CA LYS A 272 -7.35 0.22 -5.82
C LYS A 272 -8.23 1.32 -6.41
N ASP A 273 -8.13 2.55 -5.89
CA ASP A 273 -9.01 3.68 -6.21
C ASP A 273 -10.48 3.39 -5.81
N GLU A 274 -10.66 2.78 -4.66
CA GLU A 274 -11.92 2.33 -4.07
C GLU A 274 -12.30 3.16 -2.84
#